data_ee072b29ffeae9ce7e9afa612dc7abff
#
_entry.id   ee072b29ffeae9ce7e9afa612dc7abff
#
_cell.length_a   1.000
_cell.length_b   1.000
_cell.length_c   1.000
_cell.angle_alpha   90.00
_cell.angle_beta   90.00
_cell.angle_gamma   90.00
#
_symmetry.space_group_name_H-M   'P 1'
#
loop_
_entity.id
_entity.type
_entity.pdbx_description
1 polymer ?
#
loop_
_entity_poly.entity_id
_entity_poly.type
_entity_poly.pdbx_seq_one_letter_code
_entity_poly.pdbx_strand_id
1 'polypeptide(L)'
;MQFKQTLSRLALILLPFSAFSQSTFLPQGDKANILMERLEIKSRSDSFFNYSKTKPFSRRHVVNAVNHYVEQPGVKLSKVDKYNIERLQMNNLEYVPVAEHSKYLSKKKFIRKFYSTPANLFEVHVKDFDLVVNPVIQYTVATESNNNDNVFLNTRGVTARGQIANKIGFFTYLTDNQERAPKYVQDFISMRKAVPGAGYYKPFKAAGGTDYFDARGYFTFNVTKYIDVAFGYDKNFIGNGHRSLLLSDFGNNSLFLKLNTRIWKFNYQNLFMELQNADDRIGDRLIGKKYAAM
;
A
#
# COMPACT_ATOMS: atom_id res chain seq x y z
N MET A 1 28.37 29.19 -29.18
CA MET A 1 29.07 27.91 -29.11
C MET A 1 28.93 27.21 -27.77
N GLN A 2 28.61 27.91 -26.67
CA GLN A 2 28.45 27.36 -25.30
C GLN A 2 27.11 26.58 -25.06
N PHE A 3 26.04 26.91 -25.78
CA PHE A 3 24.73 26.25 -25.60
C PHE A 3 24.69 24.78 -26.07
N LYS A 4 25.48 24.42 -27.07
CA LYS A 4 25.57 23.02 -27.55
C LYS A 4 26.36 22.11 -26.64
N GLN A 5 27.29 22.64 -25.84
CA GLN A 5 28.06 21.85 -24.86
C GLN A 5 27.26 21.55 -23.61
N THR A 6 26.32 22.42 -23.21
CA THR A 6 25.44 22.20 -22.06
C THR A 6 24.39 21.13 -22.37
N LEU A 7 23.84 21.09 -23.59
CA LEU A 7 22.90 20.03 -24.00
C LEU A 7 23.58 18.66 -24.12
N SER A 8 24.83 18.60 -24.54
CA SER A 8 25.63 17.38 -24.62
C SER A 8 25.95 16.82 -23.23
N ARG A 9 26.16 17.68 -22.22
CA ARG A 9 26.38 17.26 -20.83
C ARG A 9 25.11 16.83 -20.12
N LEU A 10 23.95 17.39 -20.49
CA LEU A 10 22.64 16.94 -20.01
C LEU A 10 22.24 15.59 -20.60
N ALA A 11 22.60 15.32 -21.85
CA ALA A 11 22.36 14.03 -22.51
C ALA A 11 23.24 12.88 -21.96
N LEU A 12 24.39 13.20 -21.36
CA LEU A 12 25.30 12.21 -20.76
C LEU A 12 24.78 11.66 -19.41
N ILE A 13 23.77 12.32 -18.81
CA ILE A 13 23.11 11.85 -17.56
C ILE A 13 22.06 10.76 -17.85
N LEU A 14 21.70 10.55 -19.12
CA LEU A 14 20.82 9.47 -19.56
C LEU A 14 21.58 8.19 -19.94
N LEU A 15 22.60 7.83 -19.17
CA LEU A 15 23.18 6.49 -19.27
C LEU A 15 22.10 5.44 -18.94
N PRO A 16 22.06 4.30 -19.66
CA PRO A 16 21.13 3.23 -19.37
C PRO A 16 21.50 2.62 -18.01
N PHE A 17 20.92 3.16 -16.97
CA PHE A 17 20.94 2.48 -15.67
C PHE A 17 20.26 1.14 -15.87
N SER A 18 20.98 0.06 -15.58
CA SER A 18 20.42 -1.27 -15.47
C SER A 18 19.26 -1.17 -14.47
N ALA A 19 18.05 -1.03 -14.98
CA ALA A 19 16.90 -0.83 -14.14
C ALA A 19 16.59 -2.15 -13.44
N PHE A 20 16.82 -2.18 -12.15
CA PHE A 20 16.28 -3.23 -11.32
C PHE A 20 14.77 -3.03 -11.26
N SER A 21 14.02 -4.10 -11.46
CA SER A 21 12.56 -4.10 -11.47
C SER A 21 12.01 -3.47 -10.19
N GLN A 22 11.13 -2.52 -10.36
CA GLN A 22 10.48 -1.81 -9.26
C GLN A 22 9.24 -2.56 -8.77
N SER A 23 8.78 -2.26 -7.58
CA SER A 23 7.66 -2.94 -6.92
C SER A 23 6.73 -1.96 -6.26
N THR A 24 5.44 -2.25 -6.35
CA THR A 24 4.42 -1.60 -5.52
C THR A 24 4.46 -2.13 -4.08
N PHE A 25 3.78 -1.44 -3.17
CA PHE A 25 3.72 -1.82 -1.76
C PHE A 25 2.47 -2.63 -1.42
N LEU A 26 2.55 -3.41 -0.35
CA LEU A 26 1.38 -4.02 0.28
C LEU A 26 0.60 -2.94 1.05
N PRO A 27 -0.73 -2.84 0.89
CA PRO A 27 -1.55 -1.96 1.73
C PRO A 27 -1.43 -2.33 3.21
N GLN A 28 -1.59 -1.34 4.10
CA GLN A 28 -1.45 -1.55 5.54
C GLN A 28 -2.42 -2.59 6.11
N GLY A 29 -3.64 -2.67 5.63
CA GLY A 29 -4.63 -3.65 6.07
C GLY A 29 -4.52 -5.03 5.40
N ASP A 30 -3.51 -5.26 4.55
CA ASP A 30 -3.37 -6.54 3.83
C ASP A 30 -3.00 -7.68 4.79
N LYS A 31 -3.67 -8.83 4.63
CA LYS A 31 -3.40 -10.05 5.41
C LYS A 31 -1.98 -10.59 5.23
N ALA A 32 -1.31 -10.24 4.13
CA ALA A 32 0.08 -10.60 3.91
C ALA A 32 1.02 -9.96 4.94
N ASN A 33 0.66 -8.80 5.52
CA ASN A 33 1.43 -8.23 6.63
C ASN A 33 1.45 -9.15 7.86
N ILE A 34 0.31 -9.78 8.18
CA ILE A 34 0.21 -10.75 9.28
C ILE A 34 1.04 -12.01 8.97
N LEU A 35 1.04 -12.45 7.72
CA LEU A 35 1.88 -13.57 7.30
C LEU A 35 3.37 -13.26 7.49
N MET A 36 3.82 -12.05 7.09
CA MET A 36 5.20 -11.63 7.27
C MET A 36 5.62 -11.62 8.74
N GLU A 37 4.81 -11.03 9.62
CA GLU A 37 5.07 -11.01 11.08
C GLU A 37 5.10 -12.43 11.65
N ARG A 38 4.20 -13.30 11.22
CA ARG A 38 4.17 -14.71 11.63
C ARG A 38 5.41 -15.47 11.20
N LEU A 39 5.88 -15.28 9.96
CA LEU A 39 7.08 -15.93 9.45
C LEU A 39 8.35 -15.36 10.10
N GLU A 40 8.40 -14.05 10.38
CA GLU A 40 9.46 -13.41 11.16
C GLU A 40 9.63 -14.07 12.53
N ILE A 41 8.53 -14.27 13.26
CA ILE A 41 8.54 -14.96 14.57
C ILE A 41 9.05 -16.40 14.44
N LYS A 42 8.65 -17.12 13.40
CA LYS A 42 9.07 -18.50 13.15
C LYS A 42 10.54 -18.61 12.73
N SER A 43 11.02 -17.66 11.94
CA SER A 43 12.42 -17.63 11.47
C SER A 43 13.41 -17.21 12.54
N ARG A 44 12.95 -16.56 13.62
CA ARG A 44 13.72 -16.05 14.77
C ARG A 44 14.75 -14.98 14.40
N SER A 45 15.75 -15.32 13.58
CA SER A 45 16.91 -14.46 13.27
C SER A 45 17.13 -14.23 11.79
N ASP A 46 16.14 -14.50 10.94
CA ASP A 46 16.27 -14.32 9.49
C ASP A 46 16.26 -12.83 9.12
N SER A 47 17.36 -12.37 8.53
CA SER A 47 17.51 -10.97 8.12
C SER A 47 16.55 -10.54 7.00
N PHE A 48 15.95 -11.45 6.26
CA PHE A 48 14.95 -11.14 5.25
C PHE A 48 13.63 -10.64 5.83
N PHE A 49 13.31 -11.01 7.08
CA PHE A 49 12.08 -10.59 7.76
C PHE A 49 12.27 -9.42 8.75
N ASN A 50 13.51 -8.98 8.99
CA ASN A 50 13.82 -7.92 9.96
C ASN A 50 13.43 -6.51 9.50
N TYR A 51 12.35 -6.37 8.72
CA TYR A 51 11.84 -5.11 8.19
C TYR A 51 10.50 -4.68 8.77
N SER A 52 10.01 -5.35 9.79
CA SER A 52 8.68 -5.14 10.36
C SER A 52 8.42 -3.73 10.90
N LYS A 53 9.47 -2.94 11.08
CA LYS A 53 9.36 -1.59 11.68
C LYS A 53 9.16 -0.47 10.66
N THR A 54 9.33 -0.75 9.37
CA THR A 54 9.13 0.22 8.29
C THR A 54 8.14 -0.34 7.27
N LYS A 55 6.90 0.12 7.34
CA LYS A 55 5.82 -0.25 6.43
C LYS A 55 5.48 0.94 5.51
N PRO A 56 4.86 0.74 4.37
CA PRO A 56 4.42 -0.54 3.77
C PRO A 56 5.58 -1.36 3.18
N PHE A 57 5.42 -2.67 3.19
CA PHE A 57 6.40 -3.58 2.58
C PHE A 57 6.30 -3.57 1.05
N SER A 58 7.45 -3.60 0.37
CA SER A 58 7.52 -3.87 -1.06
C SER A 58 7.01 -5.29 -1.36
N ARG A 59 6.08 -5.44 -2.32
CA ARG A 59 5.52 -6.75 -2.72
C ARG A 59 6.58 -7.72 -3.18
N ARG A 60 7.54 -7.24 -3.98
CA ARG A 60 8.70 -8.03 -4.41
C ARG A 60 9.48 -8.56 -3.22
N HIS A 61 9.79 -7.68 -2.26
CA HIS A 61 10.54 -8.09 -1.08
C HIS A 61 9.79 -9.19 -0.32
N VAL A 62 8.49 -9.04 -0.14
CA VAL A 62 7.65 -10.02 0.57
C VAL A 62 7.66 -11.38 -0.14
N VAL A 63 7.47 -11.42 -1.45
CA VAL A 63 7.50 -12.68 -2.22
C VAL A 63 8.88 -13.33 -2.13
N ASN A 64 9.95 -12.56 -2.31
CA ASN A 64 11.32 -13.07 -2.24
C ASN A 64 11.65 -13.58 -0.83
N ALA A 65 11.26 -12.87 0.23
CA ALA A 65 11.50 -13.29 1.61
C ALA A 65 10.78 -14.60 1.93
N VAL A 66 9.53 -14.73 1.48
CA VAL A 66 8.75 -15.96 1.68
C VAL A 66 9.35 -17.13 0.91
N ASN A 67 9.76 -16.94 -0.35
CA ASN A 67 10.41 -18.00 -1.13
C ASN A 67 11.72 -18.43 -0.48
N HIS A 68 12.57 -17.48 -0.10
CA HIS A 68 13.80 -17.76 0.63
C HIS A 68 13.57 -18.58 1.90
N TYR A 69 12.53 -18.22 2.69
CA TYR A 69 12.20 -18.96 3.91
C TYR A 69 11.75 -20.40 3.63
N VAL A 70 10.92 -20.57 2.59
CA VAL A 70 10.41 -21.92 2.22
C VAL A 70 11.53 -22.84 1.74
N GLU A 71 12.55 -22.31 1.09
CA GLU A 71 13.71 -23.05 0.58
C GLU A 71 14.73 -23.43 1.68
N GLN A 72 14.63 -22.85 2.87
CA GLN A 72 15.57 -23.17 3.96
C GLN A 72 15.40 -24.60 4.45
N PRO A 73 16.50 -25.34 4.67
CA PRO A 73 16.43 -26.69 5.20
C PRO A 73 15.84 -26.71 6.62
N GLY A 74 14.97 -27.68 6.88
CA GLY A 74 14.36 -27.88 8.20
C GLY A 74 13.15 -27.02 8.52
N VAL A 75 12.71 -26.14 7.62
CA VAL A 75 11.49 -25.33 7.81
C VAL A 75 10.25 -26.21 7.80
N LYS A 76 9.46 -26.11 8.88
CA LYS A 76 8.17 -26.80 9.02
C LYS A 76 7.02 -25.80 8.82
N LEU A 77 6.33 -25.92 7.70
CA LEU A 77 5.14 -25.14 7.39
C LEU A 77 3.87 -25.86 7.86
N SER A 78 3.03 -25.15 8.61
CA SER A 78 1.67 -25.63 8.91
C SER A 78 0.78 -25.55 7.66
N LYS A 79 -0.39 -26.22 7.71
CA LYS A 79 -1.40 -26.11 6.64
C LYS A 79 -1.81 -24.65 6.39
N VAL A 80 -1.93 -23.86 7.45
CA VAL A 80 -2.29 -22.43 7.38
C VAL A 80 -1.17 -21.62 6.72
N ASP A 81 0.10 -21.90 7.04
CA ASP A 81 1.23 -21.22 6.41
C ASP A 81 1.25 -21.50 4.89
N LYS A 82 1.13 -22.77 4.50
CA LYS A 82 1.08 -23.16 3.07
C LYS A 82 -0.03 -22.43 2.33
N TYR A 83 -1.23 -22.43 2.89
CA TYR A 83 -2.39 -21.74 2.30
C TYR A 83 -2.15 -20.22 2.16
N ASN A 84 -1.60 -19.57 3.19
CA ASN A 84 -1.36 -18.13 3.15
C ASN A 84 -0.21 -17.77 2.18
N ILE A 85 0.82 -18.60 2.10
CA ILE A 85 1.93 -18.44 1.13
C ILE A 85 1.40 -18.59 -0.30
N GLU A 86 0.61 -19.62 -0.57
CA GLU A 86 -0.01 -19.81 -1.88
C GLU A 86 -0.89 -18.62 -2.28
N ARG A 87 -1.69 -18.09 -1.36
CA ARG A 87 -2.48 -16.89 -1.60
C ARG A 87 -1.63 -15.65 -1.84
N LEU A 88 -0.53 -15.49 -1.09
CA LEU A 88 0.41 -14.40 -1.32
C LEU A 88 1.00 -14.45 -2.73
N GLN A 89 1.48 -15.62 -3.15
CA GLN A 89 2.07 -15.83 -4.48
C GLN A 89 1.02 -15.60 -5.59
N MET A 90 -0.19 -16.12 -5.43
CA MET A 90 -1.29 -15.92 -6.36
C MET A 90 -1.68 -14.44 -6.51
N ASN A 91 -1.62 -13.66 -5.42
CA ASN A 91 -1.90 -12.22 -5.44
C ASN A 91 -0.75 -11.37 -6.00
N ASN A 92 0.42 -11.96 -6.26
CA ASN A 92 1.63 -11.24 -6.66
C ASN A 92 2.36 -11.99 -7.78
N LEU A 93 1.63 -12.45 -8.79
CA LEU A 93 2.18 -13.24 -9.89
C LEU A 93 3.29 -12.51 -10.65
N GLU A 94 3.26 -11.18 -10.66
CA GLU A 94 4.30 -10.35 -11.24
C GLU A 94 5.72 -10.61 -10.67
N TYR A 95 5.81 -11.26 -9.49
CA TYR A 95 7.07 -11.61 -8.83
C TYR A 95 7.28 -13.13 -8.68
N VAL A 96 6.38 -13.92 -9.24
CA VAL A 96 6.49 -15.39 -9.26
C VAL A 96 7.04 -15.82 -10.63
N PRO A 97 7.91 -16.84 -10.70
CA PRO A 97 8.40 -17.33 -11.98
C PRO A 97 7.27 -17.74 -12.93
N VAL A 98 7.34 -17.31 -14.20
CA VAL A 98 6.30 -17.54 -15.21
C VAL A 98 5.94 -19.04 -15.34
N ALA A 99 6.92 -19.94 -15.17
CA ALA A 99 6.71 -21.38 -15.20
C ALA A 99 5.70 -21.87 -14.12
N GLU A 100 5.54 -21.12 -13.06
CA GLU A 100 4.64 -21.45 -11.95
C GLU A 100 3.23 -20.84 -12.08
N HIS A 101 3.04 -19.88 -12.97
CA HIS A 101 1.75 -19.19 -13.13
C HIS A 101 0.59 -20.15 -13.40
N SER A 102 0.85 -21.25 -14.12
CA SER A 102 -0.18 -22.27 -14.42
C SER A 102 -0.82 -22.89 -13.18
N LYS A 103 -0.12 -22.94 -12.05
CA LYS A 103 -0.65 -23.44 -10.76
C LYS A 103 -1.78 -22.59 -10.22
N TYR A 104 -1.80 -21.30 -10.56
CA TYR A 104 -2.73 -20.31 -10.00
C TYR A 104 -3.89 -19.96 -10.93
N LEU A 105 -3.92 -20.53 -12.14
CA LEU A 105 -4.99 -20.26 -13.09
C LEU A 105 -6.36 -20.73 -12.60
N SER A 106 -7.37 -19.90 -12.83
CA SER A 106 -8.74 -20.24 -12.50
C SER A 106 -9.25 -21.44 -13.33
N LYS A 107 -9.90 -22.38 -12.67
CA LYS A 107 -10.54 -23.53 -13.32
C LYS A 107 -11.81 -23.16 -14.09
N LYS A 108 -12.38 -21.97 -13.87
CA LYS A 108 -13.62 -21.49 -14.49
C LYS A 108 -13.33 -20.88 -15.86
N LYS A 109 -13.60 -21.62 -16.93
CA LYS A 109 -13.33 -21.20 -18.33
C LYS A 109 -14.24 -20.07 -18.82
N PHE A 110 -15.39 -19.83 -18.20
CA PHE A 110 -16.41 -18.91 -18.67
C PHE A 110 -15.98 -17.44 -18.59
N ILE A 111 -15.05 -17.08 -17.67
CA ILE A 111 -14.62 -15.70 -17.44
C ILE A 111 -13.12 -15.57 -17.75
N ARG A 112 -12.68 -16.00 -18.94
CA ARG A 112 -11.25 -16.05 -19.29
C ARG A 112 -10.52 -14.71 -19.28
N LYS A 113 -11.22 -13.60 -19.53
CA LYS A 113 -10.63 -12.25 -19.48
C LYS A 113 -10.67 -11.64 -18.09
N PHE A 114 -11.61 -12.11 -17.27
CA PHE A 114 -11.76 -11.70 -15.89
C PHE A 114 -11.57 -12.93 -15.01
N TYR A 115 -10.93 -12.74 -13.85
CA TYR A 115 -10.56 -13.84 -12.96
C TYR A 115 -9.71 -14.92 -13.65
N SER A 116 -8.70 -14.50 -14.42
CA SER A 116 -7.68 -15.43 -14.94
C SER A 116 -7.01 -16.19 -13.80
N THR A 117 -6.79 -15.51 -12.67
CA THR A 117 -6.59 -16.16 -11.37
C THR A 117 -7.78 -15.88 -10.44
N PRO A 118 -8.03 -16.70 -9.42
CA PRO A 118 -9.08 -16.43 -8.44
C PRO A 118 -8.82 -15.18 -7.58
N ALA A 119 -7.64 -14.62 -7.62
CA ALA A 119 -7.22 -13.49 -6.78
C ALA A 119 -7.60 -12.12 -7.34
N ASN A 120 -7.60 -11.95 -8.67
CA ASN A 120 -7.72 -10.66 -9.31
C ASN A 120 -8.88 -10.66 -10.32
N LEU A 121 -9.64 -9.54 -10.34
CA LEU A 121 -10.73 -9.37 -11.31
C LEU A 121 -10.17 -9.29 -12.74
N PHE A 122 -9.19 -8.45 -12.93
CA PHE A 122 -8.53 -8.25 -14.20
C PHE A 122 -7.03 -8.14 -14.01
N GLU A 123 -6.28 -8.89 -14.80
CA GLU A 123 -4.82 -8.86 -14.76
C GLU A 123 -4.21 -9.08 -16.14
N VAL A 124 -3.11 -8.38 -16.38
CA VAL A 124 -2.29 -8.49 -17.58
C VAL A 124 -0.84 -8.60 -17.13
N HIS A 125 -0.17 -9.64 -17.59
CA HIS A 125 1.25 -9.88 -17.33
C HIS A 125 1.95 -10.15 -18.68
N VAL A 126 2.60 -9.12 -19.21
CA VAL A 126 3.38 -9.19 -20.43
C VAL A 126 4.81 -8.72 -20.16
N LYS A 127 5.73 -8.92 -21.08
CA LYS A 127 7.17 -8.74 -20.86
C LYS A 127 7.56 -7.41 -20.19
N ASP A 128 6.92 -6.29 -20.59
CA ASP A 128 7.30 -4.96 -20.11
C ASP A 128 6.15 -4.22 -19.42
N PHE A 129 5.07 -4.92 -19.12
CA PHE A 129 3.89 -4.31 -18.49
C PHE A 129 3.10 -5.31 -17.66
N ASP A 130 2.90 -4.96 -16.41
CA ASP A 130 1.98 -5.66 -15.51
C ASP A 130 0.87 -4.70 -15.08
N LEU A 131 -0.35 -5.20 -15.05
CA LEU A 131 -1.52 -4.48 -14.54
C LEU A 131 -2.43 -5.44 -13.81
N VAL A 132 -2.83 -5.06 -12.63
CA VAL A 132 -3.84 -5.76 -11.81
C VAL A 132 -4.89 -4.74 -11.39
N VAL A 133 -6.16 -5.03 -11.69
CA VAL A 133 -7.31 -4.19 -11.32
C VAL A 133 -8.31 -5.01 -10.53
N ASN A 134 -8.70 -4.49 -9.37
CA ASN A 134 -9.68 -5.12 -8.49
C ASN A 134 -10.75 -4.12 -8.02
N PRO A 135 -12.01 -4.54 -7.90
CA PRO A 135 -13.02 -3.76 -7.22
C PRO A 135 -12.73 -3.72 -5.71
N VAL A 136 -13.10 -2.63 -5.08
CA VAL A 136 -13.12 -2.49 -3.62
C VAL A 136 -14.58 -2.38 -3.21
N ILE A 137 -15.09 -3.38 -2.51
CA ILE A 137 -16.46 -3.42 -2.03
C ILE A 137 -16.42 -3.85 -0.57
N GLN A 138 -16.98 -3.02 0.29
CA GLN A 138 -17.18 -3.35 1.69
C GLN A 138 -18.55 -2.88 2.12
N TYR A 139 -19.31 -3.77 2.71
CA TYR A 139 -20.56 -3.44 3.36
C TYR A 139 -20.56 -4.02 4.77
N THR A 140 -20.70 -3.14 5.75
CA THR A 140 -20.71 -3.51 7.17
C THR A 140 -21.97 -2.92 7.80
N VAL A 141 -22.68 -3.72 8.58
CA VAL A 141 -23.80 -3.27 9.40
C VAL A 141 -23.52 -3.72 10.82
N ALA A 142 -23.80 -2.86 11.78
CA ALA A 142 -23.66 -3.14 13.19
C ALA A 142 -24.76 -2.41 13.99
N THR A 143 -24.97 -2.86 15.21
CA THR A 143 -25.86 -2.22 16.18
C THR A 143 -25.06 -1.74 17.38
N GLU A 144 -25.50 -0.67 17.99
CA GLU A 144 -24.89 -0.09 19.17
C GLU A 144 -25.90 -0.14 20.33
N SER A 145 -25.45 -0.58 21.51
CA SER A 145 -26.30 -0.60 22.70
C SER A 145 -26.74 0.83 23.03
N ASN A 146 -28.02 1.00 23.37
CA ASN A 146 -28.64 2.28 23.70
C ASN A 146 -28.73 3.28 22.53
N ASN A 147 -28.62 2.82 21.30
CA ASN A 147 -28.84 3.61 20.11
C ASN A 147 -29.71 2.81 19.12
N ASN A 148 -30.85 3.38 18.72
CA ASN A 148 -31.77 2.75 17.77
C ASN A 148 -31.29 2.89 16.31
N ASP A 149 -30.28 3.69 16.08
CA ASP A 149 -29.74 3.90 14.75
C ASP A 149 -28.75 2.81 14.35
N ASN A 150 -28.92 2.26 13.15
CA ASN A 150 -27.98 1.30 12.63
C ASN A 150 -26.63 1.96 12.28
N VAL A 151 -25.55 1.37 12.74
CA VAL A 151 -24.19 1.67 12.32
C VAL A 151 -23.92 0.96 11.00
N PHE A 152 -23.41 1.66 10.00
CA PHE A 152 -23.06 1.04 8.72
C PHE A 152 -21.84 1.68 8.07
N LEU A 153 -21.17 0.90 7.23
CA LEU A 153 -20.16 1.35 6.29
C LEU A 153 -20.44 0.73 4.93
N ASN A 154 -20.56 1.57 3.92
CA ASN A 154 -20.71 1.16 2.53
C ASN A 154 -19.57 1.80 1.72
N THR A 155 -18.59 0.97 1.32
CA THR A 155 -17.45 1.37 0.51
C THR A 155 -17.55 0.78 -0.87
N ARG A 156 -17.37 1.61 -1.89
CA ARG A 156 -17.37 1.22 -3.31
C ARG A 156 -16.18 1.86 -4.00
N GLY A 157 -15.47 1.10 -4.82
CA GLY A 157 -14.36 1.66 -5.52
C GLY A 157 -13.55 0.67 -6.33
N VAL A 158 -12.34 1.09 -6.67
CA VAL A 158 -11.41 0.32 -7.49
C VAL A 158 -9.99 0.54 -6.99
N THR A 159 -9.20 -0.51 -7.12
CA THR A 159 -7.75 -0.44 -6.98
C THR A 159 -7.08 -0.92 -8.24
N ALA A 160 -6.05 -0.21 -8.67
CA ALA A 160 -5.19 -0.59 -9.78
C ALA A 160 -3.74 -0.52 -9.35
N ARG A 161 -2.95 -1.50 -9.74
CA ARG A 161 -1.52 -1.52 -9.54
C ARG A 161 -0.82 -2.16 -10.73
N GLY A 162 0.41 -1.80 -10.92
CA GLY A 162 1.19 -2.42 -11.98
C GLY A 162 2.61 -1.89 -12.05
N GLN A 163 3.29 -2.28 -13.11
CA GLN A 163 4.63 -1.80 -13.42
C GLN A 163 4.82 -1.64 -14.93
N ILE A 164 5.66 -0.70 -15.28
CA ILE A 164 5.99 -0.37 -16.68
C ILE A 164 7.48 -0.56 -16.88
N ALA A 165 7.84 -1.32 -17.92
CA ALA A 165 9.23 -1.63 -18.33
C ALA A 165 10.11 -2.14 -17.18
N ASN A 166 9.50 -2.76 -16.15
CA ASN A 166 10.19 -3.16 -14.92
C ASN A 166 10.94 -2.01 -14.22
N LYS A 167 10.61 -0.75 -14.52
CA LYS A 167 11.30 0.45 -14.02
C LYS A 167 10.42 1.31 -13.13
N ILE A 168 9.14 1.42 -13.46
CA ILE A 168 8.20 2.28 -12.75
C ILE A 168 7.07 1.40 -12.24
N GLY A 169 6.89 1.35 -10.94
CA GLY A 169 5.70 0.79 -10.31
C GLY A 169 4.67 1.90 -10.09
N PHE A 170 3.38 1.58 -10.19
CA PHE A 170 2.29 2.49 -9.88
C PHE A 170 1.20 1.80 -9.09
N PHE A 171 0.53 2.57 -8.27
CA PHE A 171 -0.60 2.14 -7.47
C PHE A 171 -1.66 3.24 -7.41
N THR A 172 -2.92 2.85 -7.47
CA THR A 172 -4.07 3.73 -7.29
C THR A 172 -5.15 3.01 -6.51
N TYR A 173 -5.77 3.71 -5.58
CA TYR A 173 -6.90 3.27 -4.78
C TYR A 173 -7.90 4.42 -4.71
N LEU A 174 -9.11 4.17 -5.17
CA LEU A 174 -10.18 5.17 -5.25
C LEU A 174 -11.44 4.56 -4.68
N THR A 175 -11.96 5.11 -3.58
CA THR A 175 -13.21 4.65 -2.98
C THR A 175 -14.12 5.79 -2.57
N ASP A 176 -15.41 5.57 -2.80
CA ASP A 176 -16.50 6.34 -2.27
C ASP A 176 -17.08 5.63 -1.05
N ASN A 177 -17.19 6.34 0.06
CA ASN A 177 -17.51 5.78 1.36
C ASN A 177 -18.70 6.52 1.97
N GLN A 178 -19.73 5.78 2.33
CA GLN A 178 -20.87 6.26 3.10
C GLN A 178 -20.91 5.54 4.43
N GLU A 179 -20.85 6.28 5.52
CA GLU A 179 -20.70 5.70 6.84
C GLU A 179 -21.58 6.40 7.87
N ARG A 180 -22.26 5.62 8.71
CA ARG A 180 -22.69 6.04 10.02
C ARG A 180 -21.87 5.28 11.04
N ALA A 181 -20.87 5.92 11.59
CA ALA A 181 -19.97 5.34 12.58
C ALA A 181 -20.66 5.19 13.95
N PRO A 182 -20.11 4.40 14.89
CA PRO A 182 -20.57 4.38 16.28
C PRO A 182 -20.52 5.77 16.94
N LYS A 183 -21.35 5.97 17.96
CA LYS A 183 -21.54 7.28 18.60
C LYS A 183 -20.25 7.97 19.01
N TYR A 184 -19.31 7.25 19.61
CA TYR A 184 -18.02 7.82 20.03
C TYR A 184 -17.17 8.34 18.86
N VAL A 185 -17.28 7.69 17.67
CA VAL A 185 -16.62 8.17 16.45
C VAL A 185 -17.34 9.38 15.87
N GLN A 186 -18.69 9.39 15.90
CA GLN A 186 -19.47 10.56 15.48
C GLN A 186 -19.13 11.77 16.34
N ASP A 187 -18.97 11.61 17.65
CA ASP A 187 -18.57 12.66 18.57
C ASP A 187 -17.16 13.17 18.25
N PHE A 188 -16.22 12.26 17.94
CA PHE A 188 -14.90 12.63 17.45
C PHE A 188 -14.97 13.43 16.14
N ILE A 189 -15.76 12.98 15.17
CA ILE A 189 -15.94 13.66 13.88
C ILE A 189 -16.55 15.07 14.10
N SER A 190 -17.55 15.20 14.95
CA SER A 190 -18.18 16.48 15.24
C SER A 190 -17.23 17.46 15.94
N MET A 191 -16.35 16.95 16.82
CA MET A 191 -15.33 17.73 17.52
C MET A 191 -14.15 18.11 16.62
N ARG A 192 -13.68 17.20 15.79
CA ARG A 192 -12.47 17.40 14.97
C ARG A 192 -12.77 17.87 13.55
N LYS A 193 -14.02 17.83 13.11
CA LYS A 193 -14.44 18.14 11.73
C LYS A 193 -13.74 17.31 10.66
N ALA A 194 -13.37 16.08 11.03
CA ALA A 194 -12.64 15.14 10.17
C ALA A 194 -13.01 13.70 10.49
N VAL A 195 -13.17 12.89 9.46
CA VAL A 195 -13.34 11.42 9.60
C VAL A 195 -11.98 10.79 9.91
N PRO A 196 -11.88 9.92 10.93
CA PRO A 196 -10.63 9.24 11.24
C PRO A 196 -10.07 8.48 10.04
N GLY A 197 -8.83 8.79 9.67
CA GLY A 197 -8.13 8.14 8.56
C GLY A 197 -8.53 8.57 7.15
N ALA A 198 -9.53 9.46 6.98
CA ALA A 198 -9.98 9.96 5.68
C ALA A 198 -10.00 11.49 5.58
N GLY A 199 -10.17 12.20 6.70
CA GLY A 199 -10.15 13.65 6.74
C GLY A 199 -11.48 14.28 6.36
N TYR A 200 -11.52 15.01 5.24
CA TYR A 200 -12.69 15.76 4.80
C TYR A 200 -13.87 14.85 4.48
N TYR A 201 -15.07 15.33 4.82
CA TYR A 201 -16.31 14.64 4.56
C TYR A 201 -17.45 15.62 4.23
N LYS A 202 -18.51 15.08 3.65
CA LYS A 202 -19.81 15.74 3.51
C LYS A 202 -20.82 15.07 4.44
N PRO A 203 -21.76 15.81 5.03
CA PRO A 203 -22.86 15.19 5.77
C PRO A 203 -23.71 14.32 4.84
N PHE A 204 -23.94 13.06 5.22
CA PHE A 204 -24.89 12.17 4.55
C PHE A 204 -26.27 12.29 5.24
N LYS A 205 -27.02 13.32 4.84
CA LYS A 205 -28.28 13.72 5.52
C LYS A 205 -29.33 12.62 5.57
N ALA A 206 -29.47 11.83 4.51
CA ALA A 206 -30.51 10.79 4.41
C ALA A 206 -30.37 9.70 5.49
N ALA A 207 -29.17 9.46 5.98
CA ALA A 207 -28.89 8.42 6.96
C ALA A 207 -28.20 8.95 8.23
N GLY A 208 -28.04 10.25 8.40
CA GLY A 208 -27.37 10.85 9.56
C GLY A 208 -25.89 10.46 9.71
N GLY A 209 -25.21 10.25 8.58
CA GLY A 209 -23.83 9.81 8.54
C GLY A 209 -22.89 10.77 7.84
N THR A 210 -21.78 10.27 7.40
CA THR A 210 -20.73 10.94 6.63
C THR A 210 -20.55 10.29 5.27
N ASP A 211 -20.23 11.12 4.28
CA ASP A 211 -19.90 10.73 2.92
C ASP A 211 -18.52 11.29 2.60
N TYR A 212 -17.58 10.43 2.22
CA TYR A 212 -16.20 10.84 1.96
C TYR A 212 -15.54 9.99 0.89
N PHE A 213 -14.62 10.62 0.17
CA PHE A 213 -13.83 10.00 -0.87
C PHE A 213 -12.43 9.73 -0.36
N ASP A 214 -11.95 8.48 -0.50
CA ASP A 214 -10.57 8.11 -0.18
C ASP A 214 -9.82 7.83 -1.50
N ALA A 215 -8.94 8.75 -1.86
CA ALA A 215 -8.09 8.65 -3.03
C ALA A 215 -6.64 8.53 -2.60
N ARG A 216 -5.96 7.50 -3.10
CA ARG A 216 -4.55 7.24 -2.86
C ARG A 216 -3.87 6.85 -4.15
N GLY A 217 -2.63 7.21 -4.30
CA GLY A 217 -1.84 6.79 -5.43
C GLY A 217 -0.39 7.19 -5.29
N TYR A 218 0.49 6.38 -5.83
CA TYR A 218 1.93 6.66 -5.84
C TYR A 218 2.61 5.98 -7.03
N PHE A 219 3.77 6.51 -7.33
CA PHE A 219 4.73 5.91 -8.24
C PHE A 219 5.98 5.49 -7.47
N THR A 220 6.59 4.41 -7.92
CA THR A 220 7.86 3.91 -7.38
C THR A 220 8.86 3.73 -8.50
N PHE A 221 10.13 4.04 -8.27
CA PHE A 221 11.20 3.81 -9.23
C PHE A 221 12.55 3.63 -8.52
N ASN A 222 13.42 2.83 -9.10
CA ASN A 222 14.79 2.66 -8.62
C ASN A 222 15.70 3.68 -9.30
N VAL A 223 16.39 4.47 -8.53
CA VAL A 223 17.45 5.36 -9.03
C VAL A 223 18.72 4.56 -9.23
N THR A 224 19.02 3.66 -8.30
CA THR A 224 20.14 2.73 -8.37
C THR A 224 19.73 1.39 -7.77
N LYS A 225 20.61 0.38 -7.86
CA LYS A 225 20.39 -0.91 -7.17
C LYS A 225 20.27 -0.82 -5.64
N TYR A 226 20.58 0.33 -5.07
CA TYR A 226 20.57 0.56 -3.63
C TYR A 226 19.51 1.57 -3.18
N ILE A 227 18.96 2.37 -4.09
CA ILE A 227 18.08 3.49 -3.77
C ILE A 227 16.76 3.33 -4.50
N ASP A 228 15.71 3.09 -3.72
CA ASP A 228 14.32 3.09 -4.14
C ASP A 228 13.68 4.43 -3.81
N VAL A 229 12.92 4.97 -4.73
CA VAL A 229 12.16 6.21 -4.55
C VAL A 229 10.68 5.91 -4.70
N ALA A 230 9.88 6.46 -3.80
CA ALA A 230 8.43 6.47 -3.91
C ALA A 230 7.92 7.90 -3.73
N PHE A 231 7.04 8.32 -4.63
CA PHE A 231 6.40 9.62 -4.59
C PHE A 231 4.90 9.47 -4.85
N GLY A 232 4.09 10.15 -4.04
CA GLY A 232 2.64 10.08 -4.20
C GLY A 232 1.87 10.60 -3.01
N TYR A 233 0.60 10.23 -2.97
CA TYR A 233 -0.36 10.59 -1.92
C TYR A 233 -0.93 9.30 -1.31
N ASP A 234 -0.47 8.94 -0.13
CA ASP A 234 -0.87 7.71 0.56
C ASP A 234 -0.49 7.78 2.05
N LYS A 235 -0.78 6.72 2.78
CA LYS A 235 -0.41 6.53 4.18
C LYS A 235 0.97 5.91 4.30
N ASN A 236 1.70 6.36 5.31
CA ASN A 236 2.96 5.76 5.73
C ASN A 236 2.84 5.31 7.19
N PHE A 237 3.63 4.29 7.55
CA PHE A 237 3.60 3.72 8.89
C PHE A 237 5.02 3.36 9.31
N ILE A 238 5.41 3.80 10.50
CA ILE A 238 6.71 3.48 11.10
C ILE A 238 6.47 2.95 12.51
N GLY A 239 6.90 1.73 12.78
CA GLY A 239 6.78 1.09 14.08
C GLY A 239 6.34 -0.35 13.99
N ASN A 240 6.34 -1.05 15.12
CA ASN A 240 6.01 -2.47 15.21
C ASN A 240 4.71 -2.76 15.97
N GLY A 241 4.05 -1.75 16.49
CA GLY A 241 2.75 -1.88 17.15
C GLY A 241 1.59 -1.91 16.18
N HIS A 242 0.41 -2.32 16.65
CA HIS A 242 -0.84 -2.25 15.88
C HIS A 242 -1.17 -0.80 15.48
N ARG A 243 -0.95 0.14 16.39
CA ARG A 243 -0.94 1.58 16.15
C ARG A 243 0.41 2.11 16.63
N SER A 244 1.17 2.69 15.74
CA SER A 244 2.51 3.17 16.08
C SER A 244 2.46 4.50 16.84
N LEU A 245 3.36 4.66 17.80
CA LEU A 245 3.64 5.94 18.46
C LEU A 245 4.55 6.84 17.59
N LEU A 246 5.28 6.27 16.64
CA LEU A 246 6.19 7.03 15.77
C LEU A 246 5.42 7.65 14.60
N LEU A 247 4.82 6.82 13.75
CA LEU A 247 3.96 7.24 12.65
C LEU A 247 2.89 6.20 12.43
N SER A 248 1.64 6.55 12.69
CA SER A 248 0.47 5.68 12.56
C SER A 248 -0.28 5.92 11.25
N ASP A 249 -0.96 4.91 10.76
CA ASP A 249 -1.94 4.96 9.67
C ASP A 249 -3.31 5.53 10.09
N PHE A 250 -3.45 5.96 11.35
CA PHE A 250 -4.66 6.64 11.85
C PHE A 250 -4.84 8.04 11.24
N GLY A 251 -3.76 8.70 10.85
CA GLY A 251 -3.78 9.97 10.13
C GLY A 251 -4.37 9.83 8.73
N ASN A 252 -4.62 10.96 8.09
CA ASN A 252 -5.05 11.01 6.69
C ASN A 252 -3.90 10.67 5.73
N ASN A 253 -4.26 10.47 4.46
CA ASN A 253 -3.27 10.41 3.40
C ASN A 253 -2.50 11.72 3.32
N SER A 254 -1.24 11.64 2.95
CA SER A 254 -0.38 12.81 2.78
C SER A 254 0.43 12.71 1.49
N LEU A 255 0.74 13.85 0.89
CA LEU A 255 1.74 13.90 -0.16
C LEU A 255 3.09 13.52 0.46
N PHE A 256 3.80 12.60 -0.13
CA PHE A 256 5.07 12.14 0.41
C PHE A 256 6.12 11.90 -0.69
N LEU A 257 7.37 12.07 -0.29
CA LEU A 257 8.55 11.57 -1.00
C LEU A 257 9.30 10.66 -0.03
N LYS A 258 9.50 9.41 -0.43
CA LYS A 258 10.23 8.41 0.35
C LYS A 258 11.45 7.95 -0.43
N LEU A 259 12.60 8.02 0.21
CA LEU A 259 13.85 7.46 -0.28
C LEU A 259 14.23 6.30 0.63
N ASN A 260 14.42 5.13 0.07
CA ASN A 260 14.87 3.97 0.82
C ASN A 260 16.22 3.52 0.27
N THR A 261 17.26 3.69 1.06
CA THR A 261 18.63 3.33 0.70
C THR A 261 19.04 2.09 1.47
N ARG A 262 19.36 1.03 0.75
CA ARG A 262 19.79 -0.24 1.32
C ARG A 262 21.18 -0.63 0.83
N ILE A 263 22.14 -0.63 1.74
CA ILE A 263 23.52 -1.01 1.45
C ILE A 263 23.96 -2.03 2.51
N TRP A 264 24.29 -3.23 2.08
CA TRP A 264 24.70 -4.34 2.93
C TRP A 264 23.64 -4.62 4.04
N LYS A 265 23.94 -4.40 5.31
CA LYS A 265 23.04 -4.54 6.48
C LYS A 265 22.38 -3.24 6.89
N PHE A 266 22.74 -2.11 6.27
CA PHE A 266 22.15 -0.81 6.58
C PHE A 266 20.91 -0.58 5.69
N ASN A 267 19.81 -0.21 6.32
CA ASN A 267 18.61 0.28 5.67
C ASN A 267 18.35 1.68 6.19
N TYR A 268 18.50 2.67 5.34
CA TYR A 268 18.28 4.07 5.66
C TYR A 268 17.09 4.61 4.88
N GLN A 269 16.13 5.15 5.59
CA GLN A 269 14.91 5.68 5.01
C GLN A 269 14.77 7.17 5.31
N ASN A 270 14.53 7.97 4.28
CA ASN A 270 14.09 9.34 4.40
C ASN A 270 12.62 9.41 3.99
N LEU A 271 11.80 10.05 4.79
CA LEU A 271 10.39 10.30 4.52
C LEU A 271 10.12 11.80 4.68
N PHE A 272 9.75 12.44 3.57
CA PHE A 272 9.30 13.82 3.53
C PHE A 272 7.78 13.80 3.33
N MET A 273 7.04 14.50 4.17
CA MET A 273 5.58 14.50 4.14
C MET A 273 5.05 15.92 4.22
N GLU A 274 3.99 16.19 3.45
CA GLU A 274 3.15 17.37 3.62
C GLU A 274 2.02 17.03 4.61
N LEU A 275 1.97 17.70 5.74
CA LEU A 275 0.95 17.52 6.75
C LEU A 275 0.01 18.73 6.76
N GLN A 276 -1.27 18.47 6.92
CA GLN A 276 -2.29 19.52 7.02
C GLN A 276 -2.95 19.44 8.41
N ASN A 277 -3.01 20.58 9.08
CA ASN A 277 -3.78 20.69 10.32
C ASN A 277 -5.17 21.25 9.99
N ALA A 278 -6.21 20.50 10.35
CA ALA A 278 -7.60 20.90 10.19
C ALA A 278 -8.23 21.43 11.49
N ASP A 279 -7.44 21.84 12.48
CA ASP A 279 -7.95 22.31 13.77
C ASP A 279 -8.35 23.81 13.68
N ASP A 280 -9.63 24.08 13.46
CA ASP A 280 -10.24 25.42 13.42
C ASP A 280 -10.16 26.19 14.75
N ARG A 281 -9.73 25.57 15.84
CA ARG A 281 -9.62 26.21 17.16
C ARG A 281 -8.46 27.21 17.26
N ILE A 282 -7.54 27.16 16.34
CA ILE A 282 -6.50 28.17 16.19
C ILE A 282 -7.00 29.16 15.15
N GLY A 283 -7.88 30.07 15.54
CA GLY A 283 -8.61 31.11 14.82
C GLY A 283 -7.95 31.84 13.64
N ASP A 284 -6.99 31.27 13.03
CA ASP A 284 -6.27 31.76 11.89
C ASP A 284 -6.49 30.82 10.71
N ARG A 285 -7.14 31.32 9.68
CA ARG A 285 -7.37 30.64 8.39
C ARG A 285 -6.08 30.28 7.62
N LEU A 286 -4.96 30.40 8.22
CA LEU A 286 -3.74 29.76 7.78
C LEU A 286 -3.85 28.27 8.11
N ILE A 287 -4.56 27.57 7.27
CA ILE A 287 -4.39 26.13 7.09
C ILE A 287 -2.93 25.94 6.71
N GLY A 288 -2.08 25.99 7.73
CA GLY A 288 -0.65 25.93 7.55
C GLY A 288 -0.27 24.53 7.08
N LYS A 289 0.07 24.40 5.81
CA LYS A 289 0.77 23.20 5.36
C LYS A 289 2.05 23.10 6.18
N LYS A 290 2.21 21.97 6.87
CA LYS A 290 3.43 21.67 7.61
C LYS A 290 4.18 20.55 6.90
N TYR A 291 5.47 20.68 6.83
CA TYR A 291 6.34 19.67 6.26
C TYR A 291 7.05 18.92 7.38
N ALA A 292 7.06 17.61 7.33
CA ALA A 292 7.84 16.76 8.20
C ALA A 292 8.89 16.03 7.39
N ALA A 293 10.10 15.94 7.91
CA ALA A 293 11.17 15.09 7.40
C ALA A 293 11.60 14.13 8.51
N MET A 294 11.70 12.84 8.19
CA MET A 294 12.10 11.76 9.08
C MET A 294 13.19 10.91 8.43
#